data_6f391227e19fb8dd45829e183de621b8
#
_entry.id   6f391227e19fb8dd45829e183de621b8
#
_cell.length_a   1.000
_cell.length_b   1.000
_cell.length_c   1.000
_cell.angle_alpha   90.00
_cell.angle_beta   90.00
_cell.angle_gamma   90.00
#
_symmetry.space_group_name_H-M   'P 1'
#
loop_
_entity.id
_entity.type
_entity.pdbx_description
1 polymer ?
#
loop_
_entity_poly.entity_id
_entity_poly.type
_entity_poly.pdbx_seq_one_letter_code
_entity_poly.pdbx_strand_id
1 'polypeptide(L)'
;EKKYFSFLKQIKKFNFDCIGLSFIQNSRIINLLRKQYPNKLLISKIENYLGYRNRKEIIENSDAIMIDRGDLSAEVGISQLSEYVENIINDSKKFGKPVIIATENLNSLILASTPSKSDVTNIDYYVSKNVDYIMLSDETATSKKWKNTVEWLNKYLKKKRNKKQATTPFSIEELIKSVKDQTLVVFSKKGYFYEKIAALEIKNLFLFTESKELKKRLELKKNSNSIYVKFPKKNLDQFFYENIKKNKKIIFKDNKFAYLVNVIFPRKNSRANSISIIKKNNF
;
A
#
# COMPACT_ATOMS: atom_id res chain seq x y z
N GLU A 1 -3.96 -22.48 16.58
CA GLU A 1 -2.59 -22.46 16.03
C GLU A 1 -2.23 -23.78 15.31
N LYS A 2 -2.38 -24.98 15.94
CA LYS A 2 -2.05 -26.29 15.32
C LYS A 2 -2.72 -26.50 13.95
N LYS A 3 -3.99 -26.12 13.81
CA LYS A 3 -4.77 -26.21 12.56
C LYS A 3 -4.21 -25.29 11.45
N TYR A 4 -3.78 -24.08 11.79
CA TYR A 4 -3.11 -23.15 10.89
C TYR A 4 -1.81 -23.75 10.32
N PHE A 5 -0.95 -24.26 11.19
CA PHE A 5 0.34 -24.84 10.76
C PHE A 5 0.15 -26.14 9.95
N SER A 6 -0.86 -26.95 10.25
CA SER A 6 -1.19 -28.13 9.46
C SER A 6 -1.60 -27.72 8.03
N PHE A 7 -2.46 -26.72 7.89
CA PHE A 7 -2.88 -26.20 6.60
C PHE A 7 -1.70 -25.60 5.79
N LEU A 8 -0.86 -24.81 6.44
CA LEU A 8 0.32 -24.21 5.80
C LEU A 8 1.31 -25.26 5.29
N LYS A 9 1.46 -26.40 5.97
CA LYS A 9 2.27 -27.51 5.46
C LYS A 9 1.73 -28.07 4.14
N GLN A 10 0.41 -28.17 4.00
CA GLN A 10 -0.24 -28.68 2.79
C GLN A 10 -0.04 -27.74 1.60
N ILE A 11 -0.08 -26.41 1.81
CA ILE A 11 0.10 -25.41 0.75
C ILE A 11 1.55 -25.09 0.44
N LYS A 12 2.52 -25.57 1.23
CA LYS A 12 3.96 -25.30 1.03
C LYS A 12 4.47 -25.66 -0.38
N LYS A 13 3.85 -26.64 -1.03
CA LYS A 13 4.18 -27.08 -2.40
C LYS A 13 3.76 -26.08 -3.49
N PHE A 14 2.85 -25.15 -3.17
CA PHE A 14 2.39 -24.14 -4.13
C PHE A 14 3.28 -22.91 -4.06
N ASN A 15 3.48 -22.27 -5.21
CA ASN A 15 4.15 -20.99 -5.28
C ASN A 15 3.13 -19.87 -4.96
N PHE A 16 3.32 -19.17 -3.86
CA PHE A 16 2.49 -18.04 -3.44
C PHE A 16 3.38 -16.94 -2.85
N ASP A 17 2.93 -15.71 -2.91
CA ASP A 17 3.65 -14.54 -2.41
C ASP A 17 3.13 -14.04 -1.06
N CYS A 18 1.84 -14.22 -0.79
CA CYS A 18 1.17 -13.68 0.37
C CYS A 18 0.44 -14.76 1.17
N ILE A 19 0.34 -14.55 2.49
CA ILE A 19 -0.48 -15.35 3.40
C ILE A 19 -1.50 -14.42 4.05
N GLY A 20 -2.79 -14.65 3.81
CA GLY A 20 -3.89 -13.99 4.51
C GLY A 20 -4.16 -14.68 5.86
N LEU A 21 -4.19 -13.92 6.93
CA LEU A 21 -4.37 -14.40 8.29
C LEU A 21 -5.72 -13.96 8.83
N SER A 22 -6.71 -14.86 8.79
CA SER A 22 -8.06 -14.58 9.29
C SER A 22 -8.13 -14.59 10.82
N PHE A 23 -9.02 -13.78 11.37
CA PHE A 23 -9.33 -13.68 12.79
C PHE A 23 -8.11 -13.45 13.69
N ILE A 24 -7.17 -12.61 13.23
CA ILE A 24 -5.99 -12.26 14.02
C ILE A 24 -6.39 -11.44 15.24
N GLN A 25 -5.95 -11.88 16.41
CA GLN A 25 -6.26 -11.25 17.70
C GLN A 25 -5.03 -10.61 18.38
N ASN A 26 -3.82 -11.01 17.99
CA ASN A 26 -2.55 -10.48 18.50
C ASN A 26 -1.39 -10.78 17.52
N SER A 27 -0.21 -10.24 17.79
CA SER A 27 0.97 -10.38 16.92
C SER A 27 1.66 -11.74 17.01
N ARG A 28 1.33 -12.61 17.97
CA ARG A 28 2.05 -13.86 18.23
C ARG A 28 2.12 -14.78 17.00
N ILE A 29 0.97 -15.02 16.34
CA ILE A 29 0.94 -15.89 15.15
C ILE A 29 1.66 -15.27 13.97
N ILE A 30 1.60 -13.95 13.83
CA ILE A 30 2.30 -13.19 12.79
C ILE A 30 3.81 -13.41 12.93
N ASN A 31 4.32 -13.25 14.16
CA ASN A 31 5.74 -13.42 14.47
C ASN A 31 6.23 -14.87 14.27
N LEU A 32 5.41 -15.85 14.59
CA LEU A 32 5.72 -17.26 14.35
C LEU A 32 5.79 -17.55 12.83
N LEU A 33 4.84 -17.03 12.07
CA LEU A 33 4.81 -17.21 10.61
C LEU A 33 5.94 -16.44 9.92
N ARG A 34 6.32 -15.27 10.43
CA ARG A 34 7.47 -14.51 9.91
C ARG A 34 8.77 -15.31 10.03
N LYS A 35 8.97 -16.03 11.13
CA LYS A 35 10.13 -16.92 11.30
C LYS A 35 10.10 -18.09 10.32
N GLN A 36 8.93 -18.67 10.08
CA GLN A 36 8.78 -19.85 9.21
C GLN A 36 8.76 -19.49 7.72
N TYR A 37 8.23 -18.32 7.37
CA TYR A 37 8.05 -17.82 6.00
C TYR A 37 8.63 -16.41 5.84
N PRO A 38 9.95 -16.23 6.01
CA PRO A 38 10.57 -14.88 6.06
C PRO A 38 10.42 -14.08 4.75
N ASN A 39 10.22 -14.79 3.63
CA ASN A 39 10.10 -14.17 2.30
C ASN A 39 8.63 -14.01 1.82
N LYS A 40 7.64 -14.35 2.66
CA LYS A 40 6.23 -14.21 2.31
C LYS A 40 5.63 -12.98 2.95
N LEU A 41 4.72 -12.31 2.25
CA LEU A 41 3.97 -11.20 2.82
C LEU A 41 2.85 -11.72 3.71
N LEU A 42 2.72 -11.13 4.90
CA LEU A 42 1.68 -11.48 5.87
C LEU A 42 0.62 -10.38 5.89
N ILE A 43 -0.58 -10.73 5.44
CA ILE A 43 -1.74 -9.83 5.41
C ILE A 43 -2.65 -10.21 6.57
N SER A 44 -2.71 -9.39 7.59
CA SER A 44 -3.57 -9.66 8.76
C SER A 44 -4.98 -9.12 8.52
N LYS A 45 -5.97 -9.99 8.71
CA LYS A 45 -7.39 -9.65 8.61
C LYS A 45 -7.91 -9.28 10.00
N ILE A 46 -8.34 -8.03 10.17
CA ILE A 46 -8.98 -7.54 11.39
C ILE A 46 -10.49 -7.69 11.20
N GLU A 47 -11.05 -8.69 11.87
CA GLU A 47 -12.42 -9.20 11.67
C GLU A 47 -13.21 -9.32 12.98
N ASN A 48 -12.57 -9.00 14.13
CA ASN A 48 -13.20 -9.15 15.44
C ASN A 48 -12.73 -8.07 16.42
N TYR A 49 -13.43 -7.95 17.54
CA TYR A 49 -13.14 -6.94 18.56
C TYR A 49 -11.74 -7.05 19.16
N LEU A 50 -11.25 -8.26 19.43
CA LEU A 50 -9.90 -8.44 19.99
C LEU A 50 -8.82 -8.02 19.02
N GLY A 51 -8.99 -8.33 17.72
CA GLY A 51 -8.11 -7.85 16.67
C GLY A 51 -8.11 -6.32 16.57
N TYR A 52 -9.28 -5.71 16.65
CA TYR A 52 -9.39 -4.25 16.70
C TYR A 52 -8.71 -3.65 17.93
N ARG A 53 -8.94 -4.21 19.11
CA ARG A 53 -8.33 -3.75 20.36
C ARG A 53 -6.80 -3.79 20.29
N ASN A 54 -6.25 -4.85 19.74
CA ASN A 54 -4.81 -5.08 19.63
C ASN A 54 -4.25 -4.63 18.26
N ARG A 55 -5.00 -3.84 17.48
CA ARG A 55 -4.67 -3.50 16.09
C ARG A 55 -3.29 -2.86 15.90
N LYS A 56 -2.82 -2.05 16.84
CA LYS A 56 -1.52 -1.37 16.70
C LYS A 56 -0.37 -2.36 16.60
N GLU A 57 -0.31 -3.34 17.51
CA GLU A 57 0.71 -4.39 17.46
C GLU A 57 0.56 -5.32 16.25
N ILE A 58 -0.69 -5.60 15.85
CA ILE A 58 -0.98 -6.41 14.65
C ILE A 58 -0.49 -5.66 13.41
N ILE A 59 -0.83 -4.38 13.26
CA ILE A 59 -0.42 -3.54 12.14
C ILE A 59 1.10 -3.44 12.05
N GLU A 60 1.78 -3.18 13.15
CA GLU A 60 3.24 -3.06 13.20
C GLU A 60 3.94 -4.31 12.65
N ASN A 61 3.46 -5.50 13.03
CA ASN A 61 4.07 -6.78 12.68
C ASN A 61 3.61 -7.35 11.32
N SER A 62 2.60 -6.75 10.69
CA SER A 62 2.05 -7.15 9.39
C SER A 62 2.70 -6.41 8.23
N ASP A 63 2.58 -6.96 7.01
CA ASP A 63 2.98 -6.27 5.77
C ASP A 63 1.84 -5.46 5.17
N ALA A 64 0.60 -5.93 5.35
CA ALA A 64 -0.62 -5.23 4.97
C ALA A 64 -1.76 -5.61 5.91
N ILE A 65 -2.80 -4.78 5.95
CA ILE A 65 -4.00 -5.00 6.76
C ILE A 65 -5.20 -5.15 5.82
N MET A 66 -6.00 -6.16 6.08
CA MET A 66 -7.31 -6.32 5.46
C MET A 66 -8.40 -6.10 6.51
N ILE A 67 -9.39 -5.30 6.18
CA ILE A 67 -10.55 -5.04 7.03
C ILE A 67 -11.72 -5.79 6.40
N ASP A 68 -12.13 -6.87 7.05
CA ASP A 68 -13.33 -7.62 6.69
C ASP A 68 -14.52 -7.02 7.45
N ARG A 69 -15.32 -6.25 6.73
CA ARG A 69 -16.41 -5.48 7.35
C ARG A 69 -17.58 -6.36 7.75
N GLY A 70 -17.82 -7.43 7.00
CA GLY A 70 -18.90 -8.37 7.31
C GLY A 70 -18.71 -8.98 8.68
N ASP A 71 -17.59 -9.67 8.89
CA ASP A 71 -17.28 -10.33 10.16
C ASP A 71 -17.10 -9.31 11.29
N LEU A 72 -16.42 -8.19 11.03
CA LEU A 72 -16.24 -7.14 12.04
C LEU A 72 -17.58 -6.55 12.49
N SER A 73 -18.52 -6.31 11.58
CA SER A 73 -19.83 -5.75 11.90
C SER A 73 -20.67 -6.69 12.77
N ALA A 74 -20.55 -7.99 12.54
CA ALA A 74 -21.24 -9.01 13.34
C ALA A 74 -20.77 -9.01 14.82
N GLU A 75 -19.49 -8.67 15.05
CA GLU A 75 -18.92 -8.63 16.42
C GLU A 75 -19.16 -7.31 17.14
N VAL A 76 -18.97 -6.18 16.45
CA VAL A 76 -18.97 -4.85 17.10
C VAL A 76 -20.30 -4.10 16.96
N GLY A 77 -21.19 -4.59 16.11
CA GLY A 77 -22.43 -3.95 15.74
C GLY A 77 -22.28 -2.87 14.66
N ILE A 78 -23.31 -2.73 13.83
CA ILE A 78 -23.31 -1.84 12.64
C ILE A 78 -23.08 -0.38 13.04
N SER A 79 -23.61 0.06 14.17
CA SER A 79 -23.49 1.46 14.63
C SER A 79 -22.06 1.88 14.93
N GLN A 80 -21.19 0.96 15.32
CA GLN A 80 -19.78 1.23 15.65
C GLN A 80 -18.82 0.90 14.49
N LEU A 81 -19.28 0.17 13.49
CA LEU A 81 -18.43 -0.32 12.39
C LEU A 81 -17.63 0.78 11.71
N SER A 82 -18.28 1.90 11.40
CA SER A 82 -17.64 3.03 10.70
C SER A 82 -16.45 3.59 11.47
N GLU A 83 -16.62 3.79 12.78
CA GLU A 83 -15.55 4.28 13.66
C GLU A 83 -14.37 3.30 13.73
N TYR A 84 -14.66 2.01 13.87
CA TYR A 84 -13.64 0.97 13.95
C TYR A 84 -12.84 0.86 12.66
N VAL A 85 -13.52 0.86 11.53
CA VAL A 85 -12.89 0.84 10.21
C VAL A 85 -12.00 2.08 10.02
N GLU A 86 -12.49 3.27 10.37
CA GLU A 86 -11.70 4.50 10.26
C GLU A 86 -10.45 4.47 11.15
N ASN A 87 -10.58 3.99 12.38
CA ASN A 87 -9.46 3.86 13.31
C ASN A 87 -8.40 2.87 12.79
N ILE A 88 -8.81 1.73 12.21
CA ILE A 88 -7.88 0.77 11.60
C ILE A 88 -7.16 1.40 10.40
N ILE A 89 -7.88 2.10 9.52
CA ILE A 89 -7.28 2.80 8.37
C ILE A 89 -6.25 3.82 8.84
N ASN A 90 -6.62 4.67 9.79
CA ASN A 90 -5.76 5.74 10.29
C ASN A 90 -4.49 5.19 10.97
N ASP A 91 -4.63 4.16 11.80
CA ASP A 91 -3.48 3.53 12.45
C ASP A 91 -2.61 2.80 11.43
N SER A 92 -3.17 2.07 10.46
CA SER A 92 -2.40 1.44 9.38
C SER A 92 -1.57 2.44 8.59
N LYS A 93 -2.14 3.61 8.30
CA LYS A 93 -1.42 4.70 7.62
C LYS A 93 -0.28 5.27 8.44
N LYS A 94 -0.47 5.47 9.75
CA LYS A 94 0.61 5.93 10.65
C LYS A 94 1.80 4.99 10.62
N PHE A 95 1.56 3.68 10.52
CA PHE A 95 2.59 2.66 10.37
C PHE A 95 3.04 2.42 8.92
N GLY A 96 2.51 3.18 7.95
CA GLY A 96 2.85 3.04 6.53
C GLY A 96 2.44 1.70 5.91
N LYS A 97 1.43 1.02 6.48
CA LYS A 97 0.96 -0.28 5.99
C LYS A 97 -0.16 -0.13 4.97
N PRO A 98 -0.12 -0.88 3.86
CA PRO A 98 -1.23 -0.94 2.91
C PRO A 98 -2.52 -1.44 3.56
N VAL A 99 -3.66 -0.89 3.12
CA VAL A 99 -4.99 -1.26 3.60
C VAL A 99 -5.83 -1.82 2.47
N ILE A 100 -6.47 -2.95 2.74
CA ILE A 100 -7.42 -3.62 1.85
C ILE A 100 -8.79 -3.56 2.51
N ILE A 101 -9.79 -2.97 1.84
CA ILE A 101 -11.18 -3.00 2.27
C ILE A 101 -11.87 -4.18 1.61
N ALA A 102 -12.35 -5.09 2.42
CA ALA A 102 -13.00 -6.32 1.97
C ALA A 102 -14.50 -6.32 2.30
N THR A 103 -15.20 -7.25 1.65
CA THR A 103 -16.63 -7.54 1.75
C THR A 103 -17.56 -6.39 1.38
N GLU A 104 -18.77 -6.73 0.93
CA GLU A 104 -19.86 -5.81 0.63
C GLU A 104 -19.49 -4.60 -0.28
N ASN A 105 -18.62 -4.82 -1.26
CA ASN A 105 -18.24 -3.81 -2.23
C ASN A 105 -18.96 -4.02 -3.55
N LEU A 106 -19.83 -3.07 -3.97
CA LEU A 106 -20.55 -3.06 -5.23
C LEU A 106 -21.51 -4.25 -5.43
N ASN A 107 -22.10 -4.76 -4.35
CA ASN A 107 -23.01 -5.91 -4.40
C ASN A 107 -24.26 -5.65 -5.27
N SER A 108 -24.72 -4.41 -5.37
CA SER A 108 -25.85 -4.08 -6.25
C SER A 108 -25.57 -4.35 -7.73
N LEU A 109 -24.29 -4.31 -8.18
CA LEU A 109 -23.91 -4.62 -9.56
C LEU A 109 -24.06 -6.10 -9.93
N ILE A 110 -24.23 -6.98 -8.95
CA ILE A 110 -24.54 -8.39 -9.18
C ILE A 110 -25.94 -8.54 -9.77
N LEU A 111 -26.87 -7.75 -9.28
CA LEU A 111 -28.28 -7.79 -9.70
C LEU A 111 -28.59 -6.78 -10.80
N ALA A 112 -28.01 -5.57 -10.72
CA ALA A 112 -28.28 -4.45 -11.64
C ALA A 112 -27.12 -4.21 -12.62
N SER A 113 -27.35 -3.37 -13.63
CA SER A 113 -26.31 -2.91 -14.58
C SER A 113 -25.55 -1.66 -14.08
N THR A 114 -26.11 -0.96 -13.07
CA THR A 114 -25.55 0.22 -12.44
C THR A 114 -25.50 0.03 -10.93
N PRO A 115 -24.48 0.56 -10.23
CA PRO A 115 -24.39 0.45 -8.79
C PRO A 115 -25.44 1.29 -8.09
N SER A 116 -25.81 0.91 -6.89
CA SER A 116 -26.64 1.72 -6.00
C SER A 116 -25.91 2.99 -5.55
N LYS A 117 -26.67 4.00 -5.12
CA LYS A 117 -26.10 5.22 -4.54
C LYS A 117 -25.25 4.90 -3.30
N SER A 118 -25.69 3.97 -2.47
CA SER A 118 -24.96 3.52 -1.27
C SER A 118 -23.62 2.88 -1.64
N ASP A 119 -23.58 2.00 -2.66
CA ASP A 119 -22.34 1.40 -3.13
C ASP A 119 -21.33 2.46 -3.61
N VAL A 120 -21.80 3.42 -4.41
CA VAL A 120 -20.94 4.51 -4.89
C VAL A 120 -20.42 5.37 -3.76
N THR A 121 -21.28 5.73 -2.79
CA THR A 121 -20.88 6.53 -1.62
C THR A 121 -19.87 5.78 -0.76
N ASN A 122 -20.08 4.48 -0.55
CA ASN A 122 -19.18 3.62 0.19
C ASN A 122 -17.79 3.55 -0.46
N ILE A 123 -17.73 3.29 -1.77
CA ILE A 123 -16.46 3.31 -2.51
C ILE A 123 -15.79 4.68 -2.45
N ASP A 124 -16.57 5.77 -2.58
CA ASP A 124 -16.04 7.13 -2.53
C ASP A 124 -15.43 7.47 -1.16
N TYR A 125 -16.08 7.03 -0.10
CA TYR A 125 -15.54 7.15 1.25
C TYR A 125 -14.15 6.50 1.38
N TYR A 126 -13.99 5.24 0.96
CA TYR A 126 -12.69 4.56 1.04
C TYR A 126 -11.64 5.15 0.10
N VAL A 127 -12.05 5.59 -1.09
CA VAL A 127 -11.16 6.32 -2.01
C VAL A 127 -10.70 7.64 -1.39
N SER A 128 -11.58 8.36 -0.69
CA SER A 128 -11.23 9.61 0.03
C SER A 128 -10.26 9.37 1.19
N LYS A 129 -10.39 8.21 1.86
CA LYS A 129 -9.48 7.76 2.92
C LYS A 129 -8.18 7.15 2.35
N ASN A 130 -7.97 7.15 1.02
CA ASN A 130 -6.79 6.60 0.34
C ASN A 130 -6.44 5.17 0.74
N VAL A 131 -7.41 4.28 0.83
CA VAL A 131 -7.14 2.85 0.95
C VAL A 131 -6.41 2.34 -0.30
N ASP A 132 -5.55 1.35 -0.14
CA ASP A 132 -4.69 0.87 -1.22
C ASP A 132 -5.43 -0.10 -2.15
N TYR A 133 -6.31 -0.95 -1.60
CA TYR A 133 -7.06 -1.97 -2.34
C TYR A 133 -8.52 -2.04 -1.90
N ILE A 134 -9.38 -2.35 -2.86
CA ILE A 134 -10.78 -2.70 -2.65
C ILE A 134 -10.92 -4.15 -3.14
N MET A 135 -11.26 -5.06 -2.24
CA MET A 135 -11.56 -6.45 -2.58
C MET A 135 -13.05 -6.60 -2.87
N LEU A 136 -13.37 -7.12 -4.04
CA LEU A 136 -14.73 -7.54 -4.37
C LEU A 136 -15.02 -8.90 -3.71
N SER A 137 -16.28 -9.14 -3.40
CA SER A 137 -16.71 -10.33 -2.65
C SER A 137 -16.89 -11.57 -3.52
N ASP A 138 -17.13 -12.70 -2.87
CA ASP A 138 -17.38 -14.00 -3.50
C ASP A 138 -18.62 -13.97 -4.41
N GLU A 139 -19.64 -13.21 -4.01
CA GLU A 139 -20.85 -13.02 -4.81
C GLU A 139 -20.53 -12.37 -6.16
N THR A 140 -19.57 -11.42 -6.17
CA THR A 140 -19.08 -10.85 -7.43
C THR A 140 -18.33 -11.90 -8.24
N ALA A 141 -17.43 -12.66 -7.62
CA ALA A 141 -16.59 -13.64 -8.29
C ALA A 141 -17.41 -14.76 -8.96
N THR A 142 -18.50 -15.18 -8.32
CA THR A 142 -19.42 -16.21 -8.84
C THR A 142 -20.49 -15.68 -9.79
N SER A 143 -20.69 -14.36 -9.84
CA SER A 143 -21.69 -13.71 -10.70
C SER A 143 -21.26 -13.71 -12.17
N LYS A 144 -22.21 -13.92 -13.08
CA LYS A 144 -22.02 -13.70 -14.52
C LYS A 144 -21.66 -12.24 -14.87
N LYS A 145 -21.90 -11.30 -13.95
CA LYS A 145 -21.63 -9.86 -14.12
C LYS A 145 -20.29 -9.41 -13.53
N TRP A 146 -19.44 -10.31 -13.07
CA TRP A 146 -18.15 -9.96 -12.44
C TRP A 146 -17.31 -9.00 -13.29
N LYS A 147 -17.26 -9.21 -14.60
CA LYS A 147 -16.51 -8.38 -15.53
C LYS A 147 -17.03 -6.95 -15.54
N ASN A 148 -18.35 -6.75 -15.61
CA ASN A 148 -18.98 -5.42 -15.57
C ASN A 148 -18.67 -4.69 -14.25
N THR A 149 -18.68 -5.40 -13.12
CA THR A 149 -18.34 -4.85 -11.80
C THR A 149 -16.89 -4.37 -11.75
N VAL A 150 -15.95 -5.17 -12.23
CA VAL A 150 -14.53 -4.82 -12.29
C VAL A 150 -14.28 -3.63 -13.23
N GLU A 151 -14.89 -3.63 -14.40
CA GLU A 151 -14.77 -2.53 -15.39
C GLU A 151 -15.33 -1.23 -14.84
N TRP A 152 -16.50 -1.27 -14.19
CA TRP A 152 -17.11 -0.10 -13.56
C TRP A 152 -16.18 0.48 -12.47
N LEU A 153 -15.70 -0.37 -11.56
CA LEU A 153 -14.81 0.04 -10.48
C LEU A 153 -13.53 0.69 -11.04
N ASN A 154 -12.90 0.07 -12.02
CA ASN A 154 -11.70 0.59 -12.65
C ASN A 154 -11.92 1.96 -13.31
N LYS A 155 -13.03 2.14 -14.03
CA LYS A 155 -13.41 3.42 -14.66
C LYS A 155 -13.64 4.49 -13.59
N TYR A 156 -14.34 4.14 -12.52
CA TYR A 156 -14.62 5.05 -11.41
C TYR A 156 -13.33 5.50 -10.71
N LEU A 157 -12.46 4.56 -10.36
CA LEU A 157 -11.19 4.86 -9.70
C LEU A 157 -10.27 5.72 -10.57
N LYS A 158 -10.21 5.48 -11.89
CA LYS A 158 -9.47 6.33 -12.84
C LYS A 158 -9.96 7.78 -12.81
N LYS A 159 -11.28 7.99 -12.79
CA LYS A 159 -11.88 9.34 -12.74
C LYS A 159 -11.54 10.09 -11.45
N LYS A 160 -11.47 9.38 -10.30
CA LYS A 160 -11.18 9.99 -8.99
C LYS A 160 -9.71 10.37 -8.80
N ARG A 161 -8.78 9.70 -9.49
CA ARG A 161 -7.33 9.98 -9.39
C ARG A 161 -6.92 11.39 -9.86
N ASN A 162 -7.75 12.10 -10.59
CA ASN A 162 -7.39 13.33 -11.28
C ASN A 162 -7.69 14.65 -10.52
N LYS A 163 -8.07 14.63 -9.25
CA LYS A 163 -8.67 15.80 -8.56
C LYS A 163 -8.02 16.32 -7.24
N LYS A 164 -6.69 16.53 -7.06
CA LYS A 164 -6.16 17.19 -5.83
C LYS A 164 -5.01 18.21 -6.04
N GLN A 165 -4.99 19.30 -5.24
CA GLN A 165 -4.05 20.46 -5.28
C GLN A 165 -3.18 20.62 -4.00
N ALA A 166 -2.07 21.39 -4.02
CA ALA A 166 -0.94 21.45 -3.07
C ALA A 166 -0.72 22.78 -2.31
N THR A 167 0.07 22.80 -1.22
CA THR A 167 0.49 23.92 -0.35
C THR A 167 2.00 23.92 -0.01
N THR A 168 2.59 25.03 0.50
CA THR A 168 4.05 25.35 0.58
C THR A 168 4.81 24.90 1.87
N PRO A 169 6.12 24.58 1.82
CA PRO A 169 6.85 23.79 2.85
C PRO A 169 8.10 24.41 3.50
N PHE A 170 8.54 23.88 4.67
CA PHE A 170 9.76 24.26 5.41
C PHE A 170 10.69 23.10 5.84
N SER A 171 10.23 21.86 5.86
CA SER A 171 11.06 20.68 6.10
C SER A 171 11.13 19.81 4.84
N ILE A 172 12.02 18.81 4.78
CA ILE A 172 12.09 17.90 3.64
C ILE A 172 10.78 17.10 3.51
N GLU A 173 10.15 16.78 4.62
CA GLU A 173 8.85 16.13 4.68
C GLU A 173 7.75 17.07 4.16
N GLU A 174 7.80 18.33 4.49
CA GLU A 174 6.87 19.36 3.98
C GLU A 174 7.12 19.65 2.50
N LEU A 175 8.38 19.68 2.06
CA LEU A 175 8.75 19.73 0.64
C LEU A 175 8.16 18.54 -0.12
N ILE A 176 8.28 17.34 0.43
CA ILE A 176 7.70 16.14 -0.18
C ILE A 176 6.17 16.22 -0.19
N LYS A 177 5.54 16.74 0.87
CA LYS A 177 4.09 17.00 0.88
C LYS A 177 3.67 17.94 -0.23
N SER A 178 4.43 19.01 -0.51
CA SER A 178 4.11 19.96 -1.57
C SER A 178 4.21 19.37 -2.98
N VAL A 179 5.00 18.32 -3.16
CA VAL A 179 5.20 17.63 -4.45
C VAL A 179 4.56 16.24 -4.49
N LYS A 180 3.76 15.87 -3.51
CA LYS A 180 3.16 14.52 -3.38
C LYS A 180 2.28 14.12 -4.58
N ASP A 181 1.70 15.08 -5.28
CA ASP A 181 0.89 14.85 -6.48
C ASP A 181 1.74 14.66 -7.76
N GLN A 182 3.05 14.78 -7.64
CA GLN A 182 4.03 14.58 -8.71
C GLN A 182 4.68 13.19 -8.62
N THR A 183 5.56 12.90 -9.58
CA THR A 183 6.38 11.70 -9.55
C THR A 183 7.58 11.91 -8.61
N LEU A 184 7.71 11.07 -7.61
CA LEU A 184 8.81 11.07 -6.65
C LEU A 184 9.71 9.85 -6.87
N VAL A 185 11.00 10.08 -7.04
CA VAL A 185 12.03 9.05 -7.18
C VAL A 185 12.87 9.05 -5.91
N VAL A 186 12.94 7.91 -5.23
CA VAL A 186 13.64 7.77 -3.95
C VAL A 186 14.64 6.63 -4.04
N PHE A 187 15.89 6.89 -3.62
CA PHE A 187 16.90 5.86 -3.43
C PHE A 187 17.08 5.62 -1.93
N SER A 188 16.66 4.46 -1.42
CA SER A 188 16.71 4.12 0.00
C SER A 188 17.15 2.67 0.20
N LYS A 189 18.43 2.48 0.51
CA LYS A 189 19.08 1.16 0.59
C LYS A 189 18.32 0.18 1.48
N LYS A 190 18.02 0.56 2.74
CA LYS A 190 17.34 -0.27 3.74
C LYS A 190 15.88 0.15 4.01
N GLY A 191 15.39 1.21 3.37
CA GLY A 191 14.01 1.67 3.52
C GLY A 191 13.76 2.72 4.62
N TYR A 192 14.72 3.07 5.45
CA TYR A 192 14.52 4.01 6.58
C TYR A 192 13.91 5.36 6.18
N PHE A 193 14.32 5.89 5.03
CA PHE A 193 13.73 7.13 4.56
C PHE A 193 12.31 6.93 4.04
N TYR A 194 12.07 5.81 3.37
CA TYR A 194 10.72 5.47 2.90
C TYR A 194 9.72 5.41 4.06
N GLU A 195 10.08 4.80 5.18
CA GLU A 195 9.20 4.68 6.35
C GLU A 195 8.74 6.04 6.87
N LYS A 196 9.60 7.07 6.81
CA LYS A 196 9.25 8.45 7.20
C LYS A 196 8.24 9.10 6.28
N ILE A 197 8.28 8.79 4.99
CA ILE A 197 7.38 9.39 3.99
C ILE A 197 6.22 8.46 3.62
N ALA A 198 6.16 7.27 4.17
CA ALA A 198 5.15 6.27 3.86
C ALA A 198 3.71 6.76 4.10
N ALA A 199 3.53 7.64 5.10
CA ALA A 199 2.24 8.25 5.45
C ALA A 199 1.84 9.45 4.56
N LEU A 200 2.72 9.94 3.68
CA LEU A 200 2.49 11.17 2.91
C LEU A 200 1.62 10.98 1.65
N GLU A 201 1.12 9.76 1.39
CA GLU A 201 0.17 9.47 0.29
C GLU A 201 0.64 9.97 -1.08
N ILE A 202 1.88 9.67 -1.44
CA ILE A 202 2.51 10.14 -2.68
C ILE A 202 1.82 9.50 -3.89
N LYS A 203 1.44 10.31 -4.87
CA LYS A 203 0.66 9.91 -6.05
C LYS A 203 1.40 8.92 -6.95
N ASN A 204 2.69 9.14 -7.18
CA ASN A 204 3.56 8.27 -7.98
C ASN A 204 4.91 8.15 -7.28
N LEU A 205 5.15 7.05 -6.58
CA LEU A 205 6.42 6.78 -5.92
C LEU A 205 7.21 5.71 -6.69
N PHE A 206 8.47 6.03 -7.01
CA PHE A 206 9.46 5.07 -7.49
C PHE A 206 10.56 4.90 -6.44
N LEU A 207 10.60 3.75 -5.80
CA LEU A 207 11.61 3.43 -4.79
C LEU A 207 12.64 2.45 -5.33
N PHE A 208 13.91 2.86 -5.34
CA PHE A 208 15.05 1.98 -5.59
C PHE A 208 15.63 1.50 -4.25
N THR A 209 15.69 0.18 -4.03
CA THR A 209 16.09 -0.39 -2.73
C THR A 209 16.86 -1.71 -2.87
N GLU A 210 17.71 -2.04 -1.88
CA GLU A 210 18.32 -3.38 -1.74
C GLU A 210 17.43 -4.34 -0.92
N SER A 211 16.36 -3.86 -0.29
CA SER A 211 15.47 -4.69 0.50
C SER A 211 14.45 -5.38 -0.39
N LYS A 212 14.60 -6.69 -0.59
CA LYS A 212 13.61 -7.51 -1.30
C LYS A 212 12.26 -7.55 -0.57
N GLU A 213 12.28 -7.52 0.76
CA GLU A 213 11.09 -7.47 1.60
C GLU A 213 10.32 -6.15 1.38
N LEU A 214 11.02 -5.02 1.46
CA LEU A 214 10.42 -3.72 1.22
C LEU A 214 9.86 -3.61 -0.20
N LYS A 215 10.56 -4.16 -1.21
CA LYS A 215 10.07 -4.22 -2.58
C LYS A 215 8.72 -4.93 -2.64
N LYS A 216 8.60 -6.15 -2.09
CA LYS A 216 7.35 -6.91 -2.07
C LYS A 216 6.22 -6.16 -1.33
N ARG A 217 6.53 -5.58 -0.17
CA ARG A 217 5.55 -4.79 0.61
C ARG A 217 5.00 -3.59 -0.18
N LEU A 218 5.85 -2.94 -0.98
CA LEU A 218 5.45 -1.80 -1.80
C LEU A 218 4.63 -2.18 -3.03
N GLU A 219 4.76 -3.40 -3.53
CA GLU A 219 3.90 -3.92 -4.59
C GLU A 219 2.43 -3.99 -4.16
N LEU A 220 2.16 -4.08 -2.86
CA LEU A 220 0.81 -4.00 -2.28
C LEU A 220 0.32 -2.56 -2.08
N LYS A 221 1.19 -1.56 -2.18
CA LYS A 221 0.81 -0.16 -1.94
C LYS A 221 0.40 0.53 -3.23
N LYS A 222 -0.78 1.16 -3.20
CA LYS A 222 -1.31 1.96 -4.31
C LYS A 222 -0.31 3.05 -4.73
N ASN A 223 -0.15 3.24 -6.04
CA ASN A 223 0.68 4.29 -6.63
C ASN A 223 2.18 4.21 -6.29
N SER A 224 2.66 3.07 -5.83
CA SER A 224 4.07 2.84 -5.56
C SER A 224 4.67 1.83 -6.54
N ASN A 225 5.86 2.13 -7.04
CA ASN A 225 6.66 1.23 -7.84
C ASN A 225 7.98 0.99 -7.11
N SER A 226 8.37 -0.25 -6.92
CA SER A 226 9.60 -0.61 -6.23
C SER A 226 10.53 -1.39 -7.15
N ILE A 227 11.81 -0.97 -7.17
CA ILE A 227 12.83 -1.54 -8.03
C ILE A 227 13.97 -2.03 -7.14
N TYR A 228 14.27 -3.34 -7.23
CA TYR A 228 15.41 -3.90 -6.52
C TYR A 228 16.70 -3.52 -7.25
N VAL A 229 17.65 -2.94 -6.50
CA VAL A 229 18.98 -2.56 -7.00
C VAL A 229 20.04 -2.81 -5.92
N LYS A 230 21.24 -3.24 -6.31
CA LYS A 230 22.39 -3.29 -5.42
C LYS A 230 23.08 -1.93 -5.41
N PHE A 231 23.21 -1.29 -4.25
CA PHE A 231 23.89 -0.02 -4.11
C PHE A 231 25.42 -0.21 -4.14
N PRO A 232 26.14 0.51 -4.99
CA PRO A 232 27.60 0.45 -5.00
C PRO A 232 28.19 1.17 -3.76
N LYS A 233 29.44 0.85 -3.44
CA LYS A 233 30.18 1.53 -2.37
C LYS A 233 30.70 2.91 -2.80
N LYS A 234 30.88 3.14 -4.11
CA LYS A 234 31.41 4.38 -4.72
C LYS A 234 30.56 4.76 -5.93
N ASN A 235 30.72 5.97 -6.45
CA ASN A 235 30.06 6.47 -7.67
C ASN A 235 28.52 6.42 -7.63
N LEU A 236 27.95 6.87 -6.51
CA LEU A 236 26.48 6.87 -6.31
C LEU A 236 25.75 7.74 -7.34
N ASP A 237 26.34 8.86 -7.78
CA ASP A 237 25.69 9.76 -8.74
C ASP A 237 25.53 9.11 -10.12
N GLN A 238 26.56 8.40 -10.61
CA GLN A 238 26.48 7.60 -11.83
C GLN A 238 25.46 6.46 -11.68
N PHE A 239 25.46 5.79 -10.51
CA PHE A 239 24.50 4.73 -10.23
C PHE A 239 23.06 5.26 -10.25
N PHE A 240 22.77 6.42 -9.68
CA PHE A 240 21.44 7.03 -9.74
C PHE A 240 21.07 7.37 -11.19
N TYR A 241 21.98 7.99 -11.93
CA TYR A 241 21.76 8.34 -13.33
C TYR A 241 21.40 7.12 -14.19
N GLU A 242 22.19 6.06 -14.12
CA GLU A 242 21.97 4.83 -14.91
C GLU A 242 20.64 4.15 -14.58
N ASN A 243 20.28 4.08 -13.28
CA ASN A 243 19.03 3.47 -12.86
C ASN A 243 17.80 4.30 -13.29
N ILE A 244 17.88 5.61 -13.23
CA ILE A 244 16.83 6.50 -13.73
C ILE A 244 16.72 6.36 -15.25
N LYS A 245 17.83 6.36 -15.98
CA LYS A 245 17.89 6.20 -17.44
C LYS A 245 17.26 4.89 -17.89
N LYS A 246 17.59 3.76 -17.26
CA LYS A 246 17.00 2.44 -17.54
C LYS A 246 15.48 2.45 -17.35
N ASN A 247 14.97 3.19 -16.38
CA ASN A 247 13.56 3.23 -16.02
C ASN A 247 12.83 4.50 -16.52
N LYS A 248 13.47 5.28 -17.39
CA LYS A 248 13.00 6.57 -17.92
C LYS A 248 11.55 6.54 -18.39
N LYS A 249 11.17 5.51 -19.17
CA LYS A 249 9.81 5.39 -19.74
C LYS A 249 8.73 5.29 -18.67
N ILE A 250 8.98 4.53 -17.60
CA ILE A 250 8.02 4.34 -16.51
C ILE A 250 8.02 5.49 -15.51
N ILE A 251 9.18 6.04 -15.18
CA ILE A 251 9.30 7.15 -14.23
C ILE A 251 8.62 8.40 -14.75
N PHE A 252 8.93 8.77 -15.98
CA PHE A 252 8.42 10.03 -16.54
C PHE A 252 7.06 9.86 -17.22
N LYS A 253 6.74 8.69 -17.80
CA LYS A 253 5.51 8.50 -18.61
C LYS A 253 5.25 9.73 -19.48
N ASP A 254 4.18 10.47 -19.16
CA ASP A 254 3.77 11.71 -19.84
C ASP A 254 4.32 12.98 -19.19
N ASN A 255 5.06 12.85 -18.09
CA ASN A 255 5.64 13.99 -17.37
C ASN A 255 7.00 14.39 -17.97
N LYS A 256 7.25 15.70 -18.00
CA LYS A 256 8.55 16.26 -18.44
C LYS A 256 9.62 16.22 -17.35
N PHE A 257 9.21 16.11 -16.08
CA PHE A 257 10.10 16.10 -14.90
C PHE A 257 9.57 15.21 -13.78
N ALA A 258 10.47 14.87 -12.87
CA ALA A 258 10.19 14.16 -11.62
C ALA A 258 11.05 14.74 -10.49
N TYR A 259 10.76 14.38 -9.24
CA TYR A 259 11.52 14.84 -8.09
C TYR A 259 12.37 13.70 -7.54
N LEU A 260 13.69 13.90 -7.49
CA LEU A 260 14.66 12.97 -6.94
C LEU A 260 14.96 13.34 -5.49
N VAL A 261 14.78 12.39 -4.58
CA VAL A 261 15.15 12.52 -3.17
C VAL A 261 16.38 11.69 -2.88
N ASN A 262 17.43 12.33 -2.42
CA ASN A 262 18.70 11.68 -2.12
C ASN A 262 19.43 12.35 -0.95
N VAL A 263 20.63 11.86 -0.64
CA VAL A 263 21.57 12.46 0.32
C VAL A 263 22.71 13.08 -0.46
N ILE A 264 22.81 14.43 -0.42
CA ILE A 264 23.93 15.14 -1.06
C ILE A 264 25.09 15.34 -0.08
N PHE A 265 24.84 16.01 1.07
CA PHE A 265 25.89 16.34 2.03
C PHE A 265 25.31 16.76 3.39
N PRO A 266 25.91 16.43 4.54
CA PRO A 266 27.01 15.46 4.69
C PRO A 266 26.53 14.01 4.61
N ARG A 267 27.24 13.17 3.89
CA ARG A 267 26.87 11.74 3.68
C ARG A 267 26.99 10.87 4.94
N LYS A 268 27.63 11.40 6.01
CA LYS A 268 27.90 10.62 7.24
C LYS A 268 26.64 10.09 7.95
N ASN A 269 25.52 10.76 7.85
CA ASN A 269 24.29 10.41 8.60
C ASN A 269 23.24 9.65 7.80
N SER A 270 23.50 9.24 6.56
CA SER A 270 22.62 8.43 5.70
C SER A 270 21.14 8.89 5.61
N ARG A 271 20.84 10.15 5.97
CA ARG A 271 19.49 10.72 5.91
C ARG A 271 19.32 11.50 4.61
N ALA A 272 18.18 11.33 3.94
CA ALA A 272 17.86 12.19 2.81
C ALA A 272 17.77 13.64 3.27
N ASN A 273 18.52 14.52 2.61
CA ASN A 273 18.65 15.95 2.94
C ASN A 273 18.51 16.85 1.70
N SER A 274 18.12 16.28 0.57
CA SER A 274 17.92 17.04 -0.66
C SER A 274 16.76 16.49 -1.48
N ILE A 275 16.10 17.39 -2.19
CA ILE A 275 15.16 17.10 -3.24
C ILE A 275 15.59 17.87 -4.49
N SER A 276 15.68 17.19 -5.63
CA SER A 276 16.14 17.75 -6.88
C SER A 276 15.11 17.52 -7.97
N ILE A 277 14.92 18.50 -8.85
CA ILE A 277 14.11 18.34 -10.03
C ILE A 277 14.95 17.69 -11.12
N ILE A 278 14.51 16.55 -11.62
CA ILE A 278 15.12 15.84 -12.74
C ILE A 278 14.23 15.95 -13.99
N LYS A 279 14.84 16.31 -15.13
CA LYS A 279 14.13 16.45 -16.40
C LYS A 279 14.29 15.21 -17.25
N LYS A 280 13.22 14.82 -17.96
CA LYS A 280 13.22 13.66 -18.88
C LYS A 280 14.33 13.71 -19.92
N ASN A 281 14.65 14.91 -20.40
CA ASN A 281 15.66 15.12 -21.45
C ASN A 281 17.12 14.96 -20.96
N ASN A 282 17.35 14.89 -19.64
CA ASN A 282 18.69 14.73 -19.08
C ASN A 282 19.15 13.26 -19.05
N PHE A 283 18.29 12.35 -19.40
CA PHE A 283 18.53 10.88 -19.44
C PHE A 283 18.19 10.35 -20.84
#